data_e6adca7412bba3397df606f5bd6073a3
#
_entry.id   e6adca7412bba3397df606f5bd6073a3
#
_cell.length_a   1.000
_cell.length_b   1.000
_cell.length_c   1.000
_cell.angle_alpha   90.00
_cell.angle_beta   90.00
_cell.angle_gamma   90.00
#
_symmetry.space_group_name_H-M   'P 1'
#
loop_
_entity.id
_entity.type
_entity.pdbx_description
1 polymer ?
#
loop_
_entity_poly.entity_id
_entity_poly.type
_entity_poly.pdbx_seq_one_letter_code
_entity_poly.pdbx_strand_id
1 'polypeptide(L)'
;MRVQVRVPGKLFLAGEYAVVEAGYPALIAAIDQYLTVCVEESFQGSLYSSQQGVTVTWQREGDRLVFSDNQAYPLVFAAMQMAESYLRNLGQLSSCHYTLSIDSQLDDQESGVKYGLGSSGAVTVATIKAVLAFFGQEVPAYRLYQLAALTQVQLGMKGSLGDLAASSYGGVIAYRSVDHNWLKEKVETHSLSEVLDMPWKGLAIERIKLPHSLSLLVGWTGCAASTEGLVSQMGQGRHQAEKERFYQTFLSESQACLDRLIEACREEDVRAFREGITENRRLLQTFASQMNLVIETPALAKLCQVAEEVGAVAKSSGAGGGDCGICFVTEEKEADRIRQKWQAAGILPLDFAIADEV
;
A
#
# COMPACT_ATOMS: atom_id res chain seq x y z
N MET A 1 3.58 16.67 -26.17
CA MET A 1 2.54 15.85 -25.54
C MET A 1 2.66 15.97 -24.02
N ARG A 2 1.51 15.98 -23.29
CA ARG A 2 1.52 16.04 -21.81
C ARG A 2 0.47 15.06 -21.28
N VAL A 3 0.85 14.27 -20.29
CA VAL A 3 -0.02 13.30 -19.62
C VAL A 3 0.08 13.52 -18.12
N GLN A 4 -1.06 13.44 -17.42
CA GLN A 4 -1.12 13.51 -15.96
C GLN A 4 -1.88 12.29 -15.44
N VAL A 5 -1.29 11.61 -14.46
CA VAL A 5 -1.86 10.43 -13.81
C VAL A 5 -1.95 10.70 -12.31
N ARG A 6 -3.07 10.29 -11.72
CA ARG A 6 -3.28 10.30 -10.26
C ARG A 6 -3.44 8.86 -9.79
N VAL A 7 -2.76 8.52 -8.70
CA VAL A 7 -2.80 7.18 -8.10
C VAL A 7 -3.08 7.33 -6.61
N PRO A 8 -4.07 6.61 -6.06
CA PRO A 8 -4.45 6.73 -4.65
C PRO A 8 -3.41 6.10 -3.72
N GLY A 9 -3.33 6.64 -2.50
CA GLY A 9 -2.74 5.97 -1.37
C GLY A 9 -3.60 4.80 -0.88
N LYS A 10 -3.19 4.14 0.22
CA LYS A 10 -3.88 2.97 0.78
C LYS A 10 -3.97 3.00 2.30
N LEU A 11 -4.95 2.27 2.83
CA LEU A 11 -5.03 1.86 4.24
C LEU A 11 -5.30 0.35 4.32
N PHE A 12 -4.61 -0.33 5.22
CA PHE A 12 -4.97 -1.71 5.57
C PHE A 12 -6.22 -1.70 6.45
N LEU A 13 -7.21 -2.46 6.06
CA LEU A 13 -8.42 -2.66 6.86
C LEU A 13 -8.27 -3.88 7.77
N ALA A 14 -7.62 -4.95 7.28
CA ALA A 14 -7.31 -6.15 8.05
C ALA A 14 -6.23 -7.00 7.35
N GLY A 15 -5.58 -7.92 8.10
CA GLY A 15 -4.65 -8.91 7.56
C GLY A 15 -3.19 -8.52 7.59
N GLU A 16 -2.85 -7.45 8.29
CA GLU A 16 -1.47 -7.00 8.49
C GLU A 16 -0.61 -8.13 9.07
N TYR A 17 0.68 -8.09 8.84
CA TYR A 17 1.69 -9.08 9.21
C TYR A 17 1.51 -10.45 8.54
N ALA A 18 0.32 -11.06 8.60
CA ALA A 18 0.10 -12.35 7.93
C ALA A 18 0.24 -12.25 6.41
N VAL A 19 -0.15 -11.12 5.83
CA VAL A 19 -0.10 -10.88 4.38
C VAL A 19 1.31 -10.85 3.79
N VAL A 20 2.37 -10.79 4.60
CA VAL A 20 3.74 -10.89 4.08
C VAL A 20 4.10 -12.32 3.65
N GLU A 21 3.34 -13.30 4.12
CA GLU A 21 3.46 -14.69 3.71
C GLU A 21 2.62 -14.96 2.46
N ALA A 22 3.16 -15.82 1.58
CA ALA A 22 2.54 -16.13 0.29
C ALA A 22 1.14 -16.72 0.43
N GLY A 23 0.15 -16.14 -0.26
CA GLY A 23 -1.23 -16.63 -0.29
C GLY A 23 -2.09 -16.22 0.90
N TYR A 24 -1.52 -15.57 1.94
CA TYR A 24 -2.34 -15.07 3.06
C TYR A 24 -3.10 -13.80 2.68
N PRO A 25 -4.37 -13.68 3.13
CA PRO A 25 -5.23 -12.59 2.71
C PRO A 25 -5.05 -11.31 3.51
N ALA A 26 -5.38 -10.18 2.88
CA ALA A 26 -5.61 -8.89 3.52
C ALA A 26 -6.78 -8.18 2.85
N LEU A 27 -7.46 -7.28 3.61
CA LEU A 27 -8.36 -6.28 3.09
C LEU A 27 -7.64 -4.94 3.07
N ILE A 28 -7.60 -4.30 1.91
CA ILE A 28 -6.89 -3.02 1.71
C ILE A 28 -7.83 -2.07 0.97
N ALA A 29 -7.94 -0.84 1.46
CA ALA A 29 -8.67 0.24 0.80
C ALA A 29 -7.71 1.20 0.13
N ALA A 30 -7.98 1.58 -1.09
CA ALA A 30 -7.42 2.75 -1.71
C ALA A 30 -8.11 4.00 -1.14
N ILE A 31 -7.34 5.07 -0.89
CA ILE A 31 -7.83 6.28 -0.23
C ILE A 31 -7.70 7.47 -1.18
N ASP A 32 -8.67 8.37 -1.17
CA ASP A 32 -8.78 9.54 -2.04
C ASP A 32 -7.73 10.64 -1.79
N GLN A 33 -6.58 10.25 -1.26
CA GLN A 33 -5.36 11.02 -1.22
C GLN A 33 -4.42 10.52 -2.29
N TYR A 34 -3.97 11.40 -3.17
CA TYR A 34 -3.35 11.00 -4.43
C TYR A 34 -1.90 11.43 -4.53
N LEU A 35 -1.11 10.57 -5.16
CA LEU A 35 0.16 10.93 -5.75
C LEU A 35 -0.05 11.19 -7.24
N THR A 36 0.38 12.35 -7.70
CA THR A 36 0.22 12.82 -9.08
C THR A 36 1.57 12.78 -9.78
N VAL A 37 1.62 12.14 -10.95
CA VAL A 37 2.77 12.17 -11.85
C VAL A 37 2.37 12.81 -13.16
N CYS A 38 3.11 13.83 -13.58
CA CYS A 38 2.95 14.48 -14.87
C CYS A 38 4.17 14.18 -15.74
N VAL A 39 3.94 13.69 -16.95
CA VAL A 39 4.99 13.43 -17.96
C VAL A 39 4.76 14.35 -19.15
N GLU A 40 5.79 15.09 -19.55
CA GLU A 40 5.72 16.03 -20.67
C GLU A 40 6.93 15.86 -21.59
N GLU A 41 6.68 15.91 -22.90
CA GLU A 41 7.75 15.82 -23.89
C GLU A 41 8.75 16.97 -23.74
N SER A 42 10.05 16.66 -23.87
CA SER A 42 11.11 17.65 -23.70
C SER A 42 12.33 17.31 -24.55
N PHE A 43 13.23 18.27 -24.72
CA PHE A 43 14.50 18.06 -25.40
C PHE A 43 15.55 17.33 -24.53
N GLN A 44 15.39 17.39 -23.21
CA GLN A 44 16.28 16.76 -22.24
C GLN A 44 15.45 16.03 -21.18
N GLY A 45 15.88 14.82 -20.81
CA GLY A 45 15.26 14.08 -19.73
C GLY A 45 15.48 14.72 -18.36
N SER A 46 14.42 14.93 -17.60
CA SER A 46 14.52 15.41 -16.22
C SER A 46 13.42 14.83 -15.33
N LEU A 47 13.69 14.81 -14.03
CA LEU A 47 12.79 14.42 -12.97
C LEU A 47 12.82 15.45 -11.85
N TYR A 48 11.65 15.83 -11.34
CA TYR A 48 11.49 16.73 -10.20
C TYR A 48 10.37 16.21 -9.29
N SER A 49 10.55 16.31 -7.97
CA SER A 49 9.50 16.10 -6.98
C SER A 49 9.37 17.30 -6.08
N SER A 50 8.13 17.77 -5.87
CA SER A 50 7.82 18.89 -4.98
C SER A 50 8.24 18.62 -3.54
N GLN A 51 8.18 17.35 -3.09
CA GLN A 51 8.55 16.96 -1.73
C GLN A 51 10.06 16.99 -1.46
N GLN A 52 10.88 16.63 -2.44
CA GLN A 52 12.34 16.61 -2.27
C GLN A 52 13.02 17.88 -2.75
N GLY A 53 12.39 18.64 -3.64
CA GLY A 53 12.92 19.90 -4.17
C GLY A 53 14.16 19.75 -5.06
N VAL A 54 14.52 18.51 -5.45
CA VAL A 54 15.72 18.21 -6.25
C VAL A 54 15.32 17.88 -7.68
N THR A 55 16.03 18.46 -8.65
CA THR A 55 15.90 18.11 -10.07
C THR A 55 17.07 17.20 -10.47
N VAL A 56 16.76 16.05 -11.08
CA VAL A 56 17.73 15.11 -11.63
C VAL A 56 17.54 15.03 -13.14
N THR A 57 18.61 15.08 -13.91
CA THR A 57 18.57 14.85 -15.36
C THR A 57 18.84 13.39 -15.70
N TRP A 58 18.33 12.94 -16.84
CA TRP A 58 18.55 11.59 -17.32
C TRP A 58 18.73 11.55 -18.84
N GLN A 59 19.38 10.50 -19.31
CA GLN A 59 19.56 10.19 -20.75
C GLN A 59 19.49 8.68 -20.97
N ARG A 60 19.32 8.27 -22.24
CA ARG A 60 19.35 6.85 -22.59
C ARG A 60 20.75 6.48 -23.09
N GLU A 61 21.28 5.39 -22.56
CA GLU A 61 22.48 4.72 -23.03
C GLU A 61 22.12 3.28 -23.39
N GLY A 62 21.88 3.04 -24.69
CA GLY A 62 21.31 1.78 -25.15
C GLY A 62 19.92 1.54 -24.56
N ASP A 63 19.79 0.45 -23.82
CA ASP A 63 18.53 0.05 -23.18
C ASP A 63 18.35 0.57 -21.76
N ARG A 64 19.28 1.36 -21.25
CA ARG A 64 19.27 1.83 -19.85
C ARG A 64 19.05 3.34 -19.78
N LEU A 65 18.34 3.72 -18.74
CA LEU A 65 18.27 5.11 -18.27
C LEU A 65 19.45 5.38 -17.35
N VAL A 66 20.21 6.43 -17.63
CA VAL A 66 21.33 6.90 -16.81
C VAL A 66 20.96 8.25 -16.23
N PHE A 67 21.06 8.37 -14.91
CA PHE A 67 20.66 9.55 -14.15
C PHE A 67 21.89 10.29 -13.62
N SER A 68 21.83 11.62 -13.56
CA SER A 68 22.91 12.44 -13.02
C SER A 68 23.15 12.24 -11.53
N ASP A 69 22.13 11.77 -10.79
CA ASP A 69 22.20 11.33 -9.40
C ASP A 69 21.32 10.10 -9.23
N ASN A 70 21.93 8.94 -9.02
CA ASN A 70 21.23 7.67 -8.88
C ASN A 70 20.63 7.45 -7.48
N GLN A 71 20.91 8.31 -6.51
CA GLN A 71 20.47 8.13 -5.12
C GLN A 71 19.22 8.95 -4.78
N ALA A 72 18.94 10.01 -5.53
CA ALA A 72 17.84 10.91 -5.23
C ALA A 72 16.45 10.22 -5.30
N TYR A 73 16.20 9.42 -6.34
CA TYR A 73 14.87 8.85 -6.61
C TYR A 73 14.93 7.38 -7.07
N PRO A 74 15.52 6.47 -6.31
CA PRO A 74 15.81 5.10 -6.78
C PRO A 74 14.55 4.33 -7.22
N LEU A 75 13.42 4.48 -6.52
CA LEU A 75 12.15 3.87 -6.87
C LEU A 75 11.57 4.40 -8.18
N VAL A 76 11.63 5.72 -8.38
CA VAL A 76 11.12 6.36 -9.60
C VAL A 76 11.97 5.95 -10.81
N PHE A 77 13.29 5.91 -10.64
CA PHE A 77 14.20 5.46 -11.70
C PHE A 77 13.95 4.02 -12.11
N ALA A 78 13.79 3.13 -11.15
CA ALA A 78 13.45 1.73 -11.43
C ALA A 78 12.07 1.59 -12.11
N ALA A 79 11.09 2.39 -11.69
CA ALA A 79 9.77 2.41 -12.30
C ALA A 79 9.79 2.94 -13.74
N MET A 80 10.55 4.01 -14.02
CA MET A 80 10.77 4.51 -15.38
C MET A 80 11.45 3.44 -16.24
N GLN A 81 12.53 2.81 -15.75
CA GLN A 81 13.24 1.75 -16.45
C GLN A 81 12.35 0.54 -16.73
N MET A 82 11.49 0.13 -15.79
CA MET A 82 10.53 -0.95 -15.99
C MET A 82 9.50 -0.61 -17.07
N ALA A 83 8.93 0.58 -17.02
CA ALA A 83 7.96 1.03 -18.01
C ALA A 83 8.58 1.07 -19.43
N GLU A 84 9.80 1.63 -19.58
CA GLU A 84 10.48 1.65 -20.88
C GLU A 84 10.89 0.26 -21.36
N SER A 85 11.28 -0.65 -20.44
CA SER A 85 11.57 -2.04 -20.79
C SER A 85 10.32 -2.77 -21.32
N TYR A 86 9.18 -2.54 -20.69
CA TYR A 86 7.90 -3.08 -21.17
C TYR A 86 7.52 -2.51 -22.55
N LEU A 87 7.61 -1.19 -22.75
CA LEU A 87 7.35 -0.54 -24.04
C LEU A 87 8.27 -1.04 -25.15
N ARG A 88 9.54 -1.28 -24.82
CA ARG A 88 10.52 -1.85 -25.76
C ARG A 88 10.13 -3.26 -26.20
N ASN A 89 9.71 -4.10 -25.26
CA ASN A 89 9.23 -5.45 -25.58
C ASN A 89 8.00 -5.44 -26.50
N LEU A 90 7.19 -4.37 -26.43
CA LEU A 90 6.05 -4.15 -27.34
C LEU A 90 6.44 -3.50 -28.68
N GLY A 91 7.70 -3.05 -28.84
CA GLY A 91 8.14 -2.29 -30.01
C GLY A 91 7.56 -0.86 -30.08
N GLN A 92 7.19 -0.29 -28.94
CA GLN A 92 6.45 0.98 -28.87
C GLN A 92 7.25 2.13 -28.19
N LEU A 93 8.47 1.86 -27.75
CA LEU A 93 9.33 2.88 -27.19
C LEU A 93 9.91 3.76 -28.31
N SER A 94 9.59 5.05 -28.30
CA SER A 94 10.23 6.05 -29.16
C SER A 94 11.48 6.66 -28.49
N SER A 95 12.31 7.35 -29.27
CA SER A 95 13.54 7.98 -28.80
C SER A 95 13.33 9.33 -28.11
N CYS A 96 12.10 9.82 -27.97
CA CYS A 96 11.84 11.13 -27.36
C CYS A 96 12.22 11.15 -25.87
N HIS A 97 12.68 12.32 -25.42
CA HIS A 97 12.90 12.59 -24.01
C HIS A 97 11.64 13.21 -23.40
N TYR A 98 11.53 13.07 -22.09
CA TYR A 98 10.42 13.66 -21.34
C TYR A 98 10.88 14.17 -19.97
N THR A 99 10.18 15.15 -19.45
CA THR A 99 10.26 15.55 -18.04
C THR A 99 9.20 14.81 -17.25
N LEU A 100 9.52 14.43 -16.02
CA LEU A 100 8.61 13.81 -15.07
C LEU A 100 8.55 14.66 -13.81
N SER A 101 7.35 15.10 -13.41
CA SER A 101 7.14 15.83 -12.16
C SER A 101 6.18 15.06 -11.26
N ILE A 102 6.51 15.06 -9.95
CA ILE A 102 5.77 14.32 -8.92
C ILE A 102 5.28 15.32 -7.88
N ASP A 103 3.98 15.20 -7.54
CA ASP A 103 3.34 15.88 -6.44
C ASP A 103 2.54 14.89 -5.60
N SER A 104 2.48 15.09 -4.26
CA SER A 104 1.88 14.10 -3.34
C SER A 104 0.99 14.77 -2.31
N GLN A 105 -0.18 14.16 -2.09
CA GLN A 105 -1.10 14.44 -0.98
C GLN A 105 -1.00 13.39 0.14
N LEU A 106 -0.02 12.47 0.07
CA LEU A 106 0.09 11.34 0.99
C LEU A 106 0.81 11.68 2.31
N ASP A 107 1.27 12.93 2.42
CA ASP A 107 1.95 13.46 3.59
C ASP A 107 1.22 14.71 4.06
N ASP A 108 1.32 15.02 5.36
CA ASP A 108 0.78 16.26 5.91
C ASP A 108 1.50 17.47 5.32
N GLN A 109 0.75 18.36 4.71
CA GLN A 109 1.31 19.49 3.97
C GLN A 109 1.95 20.56 4.86
N GLU A 110 1.57 20.61 6.14
CA GLU A 110 2.11 21.60 7.10
C GLU A 110 3.41 21.08 7.74
N SER A 111 3.40 19.84 8.22
CA SER A 111 4.54 19.25 8.94
C SER A 111 5.48 18.44 8.04
N GLY A 112 5.05 18.03 6.87
CA GLY A 112 5.77 17.09 5.99
C GLY A 112 5.83 15.65 6.54
N VAL A 113 5.09 15.36 7.61
CA VAL A 113 5.07 14.03 8.22
C VAL A 113 4.13 13.12 7.44
N LYS A 114 4.57 11.89 7.17
CA LYS A 114 3.79 10.91 6.42
C LYS A 114 2.55 10.45 7.19
N TYR A 115 1.43 10.34 6.50
CA TYR A 115 0.21 9.71 7.05
C TYR A 115 0.29 8.17 7.11
N GLY A 116 1.29 7.54 6.46
CA GLY A 116 1.37 6.08 6.34
C GLY A 116 0.52 5.50 5.20
N LEU A 117 0.19 6.31 4.20
CA LEU A 117 -0.69 5.93 3.08
C LEU A 117 0.01 5.18 1.94
N GLY A 118 1.23 4.67 2.13
CA GLY A 118 1.93 3.84 1.14
C GLY A 118 2.51 4.63 -0.04
N SER A 119 3.16 5.77 0.22
CA SER A 119 3.76 6.63 -0.81
C SER A 119 4.75 5.92 -1.72
N SER A 120 5.52 4.94 -1.22
CA SER A 120 6.43 4.12 -2.02
C SER A 120 5.71 3.28 -3.08
N GLY A 121 4.59 2.67 -2.71
CA GLY A 121 3.73 1.93 -3.66
C GLY A 121 3.10 2.87 -4.67
N ALA A 122 2.49 3.95 -4.20
CA ALA A 122 1.82 4.92 -5.06
C ALA A 122 2.76 5.56 -6.09
N VAL A 123 3.99 5.94 -5.71
CA VAL A 123 4.95 6.54 -6.64
C VAL A 123 5.43 5.54 -7.69
N THR A 124 5.62 4.26 -7.32
CA THR A 124 5.99 3.22 -8.28
C THR A 124 4.90 3.03 -9.33
N VAL A 125 3.65 2.84 -8.87
CA VAL A 125 2.48 2.64 -9.76
C VAL A 125 2.22 3.86 -10.63
N ALA A 126 2.23 5.08 -10.05
CA ALA A 126 1.97 6.31 -10.77
C ALA A 126 3.02 6.59 -11.85
N THR A 127 4.30 6.35 -11.55
CA THR A 127 5.39 6.53 -12.51
C THR A 127 5.24 5.59 -13.69
N ILE A 128 5.02 4.29 -13.45
CA ILE A 128 4.81 3.30 -14.53
C ILE A 128 3.60 3.70 -15.37
N LYS A 129 2.45 3.95 -14.75
CA LYS A 129 1.22 4.32 -15.43
C LYS A 129 1.38 5.59 -16.28
N ALA A 130 2.06 6.61 -15.75
CA ALA A 130 2.26 7.88 -16.44
C ALA A 130 3.21 7.73 -17.66
N VAL A 131 4.31 6.98 -17.52
CA VAL A 131 5.24 6.72 -18.63
C VAL A 131 4.56 5.88 -19.71
N LEU A 132 3.82 4.83 -19.36
CA LEU A 132 3.06 4.02 -20.32
C LEU A 132 2.04 4.89 -21.07
N ALA A 133 1.24 5.67 -20.36
CA ALA A 133 0.24 6.55 -20.96
C ALA A 133 0.87 7.64 -21.85
N PHE A 134 2.05 8.15 -21.51
CA PHE A 134 2.79 9.10 -22.36
C PHE A 134 3.18 8.48 -23.72
N PHE A 135 3.47 7.19 -23.77
CA PHE A 135 3.71 6.46 -25.03
C PHE A 135 2.43 5.85 -25.63
N GLY A 136 1.26 6.27 -25.15
CA GLY A 136 -0.03 5.83 -25.71
C GLY A 136 -0.45 4.41 -25.31
N GLN A 137 0.15 3.86 -24.23
CA GLN A 137 -0.18 2.55 -23.73
C GLN A 137 -1.05 2.63 -22.47
N GLU A 138 -2.19 1.97 -22.55
CA GLU A 138 -3.02 1.67 -21.38
C GLU A 138 -2.92 0.18 -21.06
N VAL A 139 -2.80 -0.14 -19.79
CA VAL A 139 -2.73 -1.51 -19.30
C VAL A 139 -3.77 -1.75 -18.21
N PRO A 140 -4.33 -2.98 -18.12
CA PRO A 140 -5.27 -3.30 -17.04
C PRO A 140 -4.57 -3.25 -15.68
N ALA A 141 -5.33 -3.02 -14.61
CA ALA A 141 -4.85 -2.89 -13.23
C ALA A 141 -3.94 -4.06 -12.81
N TYR A 142 -4.25 -5.28 -13.22
CA TYR A 142 -3.43 -6.46 -12.96
C TYR A 142 -2.02 -6.34 -13.58
N ARG A 143 -1.92 -5.92 -14.85
CA ARG A 143 -0.63 -5.73 -15.54
C ARG A 143 0.15 -4.58 -14.90
N LEU A 144 -0.52 -3.50 -14.53
CA LEU A 144 0.10 -2.37 -13.82
C LEU A 144 0.68 -2.82 -12.47
N TYR A 145 -0.08 -3.60 -11.70
CA TYR A 145 0.38 -4.22 -10.47
C TYR A 145 1.62 -5.10 -10.70
N GLN A 146 1.58 -5.98 -11.73
CA GLN A 146 2.71 -6.86 -12.03
C GLN A 146 4.00 -6.06 -12.31
N LEU A 147 3.93 -5.03 -13.14
CA LEU A 147 5.07 -4.17 -13.46
C LEU A 147 5.61 -3.46 -12.21
N ALA A 148 4.72 -2.92 -11.36
CA ALA A 148 5.10 -2.28 -10.13
C ALA A 148 5.74 -3.26 -9.11
N ALA A 149 5.18 -4.46 -8.99
CA ALA A 149 5.70 -5.51 -8.11
C ALA A 149 7.09 -5.97 -8.56
N LEU A 150 7.29 -6.21 -9.88
CA LEU A 150 8.59 -6.56 -10.43
C LEU A 150 9.63 -5.47 -10.19
N THR A 151 9.24 -4.19 -10.28
CA THR A 151 10.12 -3.06 -9.96
C THR A 151 10.64 -3.14 -8.52
N GLN A 152 9.75 -3.35 -7.55
CA GLN A 152 10.16 -3.43 -6.13
C GLN A 152 10.96 -4.69 -5.82
N VAL A 153 10.60 -5.83 -6.41
CA VAL A 153 11.36 -7.10 -6.25
C VAL A 153 12.78 -6.98 -6.80
N GLN A 154 12.96 -6.35 -7.96
CA GLN A 154 14.29 -6.10 -8.54
C GLN A 154 15.16 -5.19 -7.67
N LEU A 155 14.55 -4.24 -6.95
CA LEU A 155 15.24 -3.41 -5.96
C LEU A 155 15.51 -4.13 -4.62
N GLY A 156 15.07 -5.38 -4.48
CA GLY A 156 15.23 -6.15 -3.24
C GLY A 156 14.35 -5.64 -2.09
N MET A 157 13.30 -4.87 -2.40
CA MET A 157 12.39 -4.38 -1.37
C MET A 157 11.59 -5.52 -0.74
N LYS A 158 11.40 -5.42 0.57
CA LYS A 158 10.62 -6.39 1.35
C LYS A 158 9.23 -5.81 1.63
N GLY A 159 8.24 -6.68 1.77
CA GLY A 159 6.86 -6.30 2.08
C GLY A 159 5.86 -7.20 1.37
N SER A 160 4.58 -6.95 1.55
CA SER A 160 3.52 -7.78 0.96
C SER A 160 3.17 -7.39 -0.49
N LEU A 161 3.63 -6.24 -0.99
CA LEU A 161 3.22 -5.63 -2.25
C LEU A 161 1.71 -5.30 -2.33
N GLY A 162 1.00 -5.34 -1.21
CA GLY A 162 -0.43 -5.06 -1.14
C GLY A 162 -0.76 -3.58 -1.37
N ASP A 163 0.15 -2.67 -1.02
CA ASP A 163 0.07 -1.24 -1.33
C ASP A 163 0.06 -0.98 -2.84
N LEU A 164 0.89 -1.70 -3.60
CA LEU A 164 0.90 -1.64 -5.07
C LEU A 164 -0.44 -2.11 -5.65
N ALA A 165 -1.01 -3.18 -5.07
CA ALA A 165 -2.30 -3.70 -5.52
C ALA A 165 -3.43 -2.68 -5.28
N ALA A 166 -3.51 -2.10 -4.07
CA ALA A 166 -4.50 -1.08 -3.76
C ALA A 166 -4.37 0.15 -4.66
N SER A 167 -3.15 0.66 -4.85
CA SER A 167 -2.85 1.80 -5.72
C SER A 167 -3.12 1.52 -7.21
N SER A 168 -3.04 0.26 -7.65
CA SER A 168 -3.31 -0.12 -9.04
C SER A 168 -4.80 -0.34 -9.34
N TYR A 169 -5.57 -0.81 -8.34
CA TYR A 169 -6.96 -1.21 -8.53
C TYR A 169 -7.97 -0.13 -8.11
N GLY A 170 -7.65 0.68 -7.09
CA GLY A 170 -8.64 1.53 -6.44
C GLY A 170 -9.66 0.74 -5.62
N GLY A 171 -10.61 1.44 -5.00
CA GLY A 171 -11.67 0.81 -4.20
C GLY A 171 -11.15 0.02 -3.01
N VAL A 172 -11.86 -1.03 -2.65
CA VAL A 172 -11.43 -2.02 -1.64
C VAL A 172 -11.08 -3.32 -2.34
N ILE A 173 -9.96 -3.92 -1.94
CA ILE A 173 -9.50 -5.19 -2.49
C ILE A 173 -9.33 -6.24 -1.41
N ALA A 174 -9.73 -7.47 -1.72
CA ALA A 174 -9.24 -8.68 -1.07
C ALA A 174 -7.97 -9.11 -1.81
N TYR A 175 -6.85 -9.06 -1.11
CA TYR A 175 -5.52 -9.29 -1.66
C TYR A 175 -4.89 -10.52 -1.01
N ARG A 176 -4.27 -11.40 -1.82
CA ARG A 176 -3.38 -12.48 -1.34
C ARG A 176 -2.03 -12.29 -1.98
N SER A 177 -0.97 -12.28 -1.16
CA SER A 177 0.38 -11.95 -1.63
C SER A 177 0.98 -13.05 -2.48
N VAL A 178 1.81 -12.62 -3.44
CA VAL A 178 2.60 -13.52 -4.28
C VAL A 178 3.70 -14.20 -3.45
N ASP A 179 4.10 -15.41 -3.84
CA ASP A 179 5.31 -16.06 -3.33
C ASP A 179 6.56 -15.30 -3.83
N HIS A 180 7.16 -14.49 -2.96
CA HIS A 180 8.32 -13.66 -3.29
C HIS A 180 9.53 -14.45 -3.75
N ASN A 181 9.78 -15.63 -3.17
CA ASN A 181 10.91 -16.47 -3.55
C ASN A 181 10.71 -17.05 -4.97
N TRP A 182 9.48 -17.48 -5.25
CA TRP A 182 9.10 -17.92 -6.59
C TRP A 182 9.22 -16.77 -7.61
N LEU A 183 8.71 -15.59 -7.28
CA LEU A 183 8.76 -14.45 -8.18
C LEU A 183 10.22 -14.03 -8.48
N LYS A 184 11.07 -13.99 -7.47
CA LYS A 184 12.49 -13.69 -7.62
C LYS A 184 13.20 -14.70 -8.51
N GLU A 185 12.96 -16.01 -8.31
CA GLU A 185 13.49 -17.07 -9.19
C GLU A 185 13.07 -16.86 -10.64
N LYS A 186 11.77 -16.50 -10.87
CA LYS A 186 11.28 -16.31 -12.25
C LYS A 186 11.90 -15.09 -12.91
N VAL A 187 12.09 -13.99 -12.20
CA VAL A 187 12.77 -12.78 -12.70
C VAL A 187 14.23 -13.07 -13.09
N GLU A 188 14.91 -13.97 -12.38
CA GLU A 188 16.30 -14.34 -12.68
C GLU A 188 16.43 -15.30 -13.89
N THR A 189 15.38 -16.07 -14.19
CA THR A 189 15.44 -17.19 -15.15
C THR A 189 14.64 -17.00 -16.42
N HIS A 190 13.75 -16.01 -16.48
CA HIS A 190 12.84 -15.78 -17.60
C HIS A 190 12.88 -14.32 -18.04
N SER A 191 12.45 -14.08 -19.28
CA SER A 191 12.26 -12.71 -19.80
C SER A 191 11.08 -12.02 -19.12
N LEU A 192 11.06 -10.68 -19.19
CA LEU A 192 9.95 -9.89 -18.66
C LEU A 192 8.59 -10.34 -19.20
N SER A 193 8.48 -10.58 -20.52
CA SER A 193 7.23 -11.03 -21.14
C SER A 193 6.76 -12.37 -20.57
N GLU A 194 7.66 -13.33 -20.45
CA GLU A 194 7.33 -14.65 -19.90
C GLU A 194 6.82 -14.55 -18.45
N VAL A 195 7.50 -13.79 -17.61
CA VAL A 195 7.09 -13.58 -16.20
C VAL A 195 5.72 -12.91 -16.12
N LEU A 196 5.45 -11.93 -16.97
CA LEU A 196 4.18 -11.20 -16.99
C LEU A 196 3.00 -12.07 -17.46
N ASP A 197 3.25 -13.10 -18.27
CA ASP A 197 2.20 -13.97 -18.80
C ASP A 197 1.98 -15.26 -17.98
N MET A 198 2.84 -15.50 -16.99
CA MET A 198 2.67 -16.61 -16.04
C MET A 198 1.58 -16.31 -15.00
N PRO A 199 0.86 -17.32 -14.51
CA PRO A 199 0.09 -17.20 -13.26
C PRO A 199 1.06 -17.08 -12.08
N TRP A 200 0.92 -16.01 -11.30
CA TRP A 200 1.80 -15.77 -10.15
C TRP A 200 1.37 -16.60 -8.94
N LYS A 201 2.28 -17.41 -8.43
CA LYS A 201 2.03 -18.33 -7.32
C LYS A 201 1.61 -17.58 -6.05
N GLY A 202 0.45 -17.93 -5.50
CA GLY A 202 -0.12 -17.35 -4.28
C GLY A 202 -0.93 -16.08 -4.52
N LEU A 203 -0.71 -15.37 -5.62
CA LEU A 203 -1.35 -14.09 -5.90
C LEU A 203 -2.84 -14.25 -6.20
N ALA A 204 -3.66 -13.48 -5.51
CA ALA A 204 -5.04 -13.21 -5.89
C ALA A 204 -5.40 -11.76 -5.53
N ILE A 205 -6.11 -11.08 -6.42
CA ILE A 205 -6.59 -9.72 -6.22
C ILE A 205 -8.04 -9.66 -6.70
N GLU A 206 -8.95 -9.37 -5.79
CA GLU A 206 -10.38 -9.28 -6.06
C GLU A 206 -10.89 -7.94 -5.54
N ARG A 207 -11.61 -7.18 -6.36
CA ARG A 207 -12.35 -6.00 -5.88
C ARG A 207 -13.57 -6.46 -5.11
N ILE A 208 -13.76 -5.88 -3.95
CA ILE A 208 -14.93 -6.11 -3.11
C ILE A 208 -15.49 -4.77 -2.63
N LYS A 209 -16.70 -4.80 -2.10
CA LYS A 209 -17.31 -3.61 -1.48
C LYS A 209 -17.47 -3.84 0.00
N LEU A 210 -17.30 -2.79 0.80
CA LEU A 210 -17.72 -2.84 2.20
C LEU A 210 -19.25 -2.88 2.28
N PRO A 211 -19.83 -3.46 3.32
CA PRO A 211 -21.27 -3.36 3.56
C PRO A 211 -21.76 -1.91 3.51
N HIS A 212 -22.82 -1.65 2.74
CA HIS A 212 -23.27 -0.31 2.35
C HIS A 212 -23.53 0.68 3.49
N SER A 213 -23.95 0.19 4.66
CA SER A 213 -24.22 1.04 5.83
C SER A 213 -23.00 1.38 6.64
N LEU A 214 -21.80 0.89 6.26
CA LEU A 214 -20.55 1.19 6.96
C LEU A 214 -19.89 2.42 6.36
N SER A 215 -19.53 3.36 7.23
CA SER A 215 -18.66 4.48 6.91
C SER A 215 -17.29 4.29 7.55
N LEU A 216 -16.23 4.54 6.78
CA LEU A 216 -14.84 4.53 7.23
C LEU A 216 -14.48 5.89 7.83
N LEU A 217 -13.96 5.90 9.05
CA LEU A 217 -13.30 7.06 9.64
C LEU A 217 -11.82 6.81 9.77
N VAL A 218 -11.01 7.81 9.55
CA VAL A 218 -9.56 7.75 9.67
C VAL A 218 -9.09 8.75 10.73
N GLY A 219 -8.30 8.29 11.69
CA GLY A 219 -7.67 9.14 12.69
C GLY A 219 -6.15 9.04 12.59
N TRP A 220 -5.46 10.18 12.54
CA TRP A 220 -4.01 10.24 12.51
C TRP A 220 -3.41 10.62 13.85
N THR A 221 -2.37 9.90 14.27
CA THR A 221 -1.73 10.10 15.58
C THR A 221 -0.68 11.21 15.61
N GLY A 222 -0.39 11.83 14.45
CA GLY A 222 0.64 12.87 14.34
C GLY A 222 2.08 12.35 14.39
N CYS A 223 2.28 11.03 14.45
CA CYS A 223 3.59 10.39 14.53
C CYS A 223 3.74 9.39 13.39
N ALA A 224 4.84 9.49 12.63
CA ALA A 224 5.14 8.49 11.59
C ALA A 224 5.62 7.17 12.21
N ALA A 225 5.13 6.05 11.68
CA ALA A 225 5.62 4.71 12.02
C ALA A 225 6.95 4.41 11.33
N SER A 226 7.85 3.70 12.01
CA SER A 226 9.07 3.16 11.41
C SER A 226 8.85 1.70 11.02
N THR A 227 8.44 1.47 9.77
CA THR A 227 8.15 0.12 9.23
C THR A 227 9.39 -0.77 9.11
N GLU A 228 10.57 -0.20 8.82
CA GLU A 228 11.81 -0.96 8.62
C GLU A 228 12.33 -1.64 9.90
N GLY A 229 12.09 -1.02 11.06
CA GLY A 229 12.48 -1.58 12.37
C GLY A 229 11.60 -2.73 12.84
N LEU A 230 10.33 -2.75 12.48
CA LEU A 230 9.34 -3.71 12.98
C LEU A 230 9.50 -5.10 12.37
N VAL A 231 9.75 -5.18 11.06
CA VAL A 231 9.93 -6.47 10.35
C VAL A 231 11.30 -7.09 10.64
N SER A 232 12.35 -6.30 10.88
CA SER A 232 13.71 -6.80 11.15
C SER A 232 13.88 -7.40 12.55
N GLN A 233 13.03 -7.07 13.51
CA GLN A 233 13.11 -7.58 14.89
C GLN A 233 12.52 -8.99 15.08
N MET A 234 11.81 -9.53 14.10
CA MET A 234 11.16 -10.85 14.19
C MET A 234 12.11 -12.04 14.29
N GLY A 235 13.41 -11.87 14.07
CA GLY A 235 14.39 -12.96 13.88
C GLY A 235 15.37 -13.24 15.02
N GLN A 236 15.34 -12.58 16.19
CA GLN A 236 16.39 -12.76 17.19
C GLN A 236 15.85 -13.11 18.59
N GLY A 237 16.27 -14.26 19.18
CA GLY A 237 16.07 -14.58 20.60
C GLY A 237 16.01 -16.07 20.97
N ARG A 238 16.22 -16.33 22.29
CA ARG A 238 16.12 -17.65 22.91
C ARG A 238 14.69 -18.13 22.94
N HIS A 239 14.08 -18.86 22.28
CA HIS A 239 12.70 -19.38 22.15
C HIS A 239 12.22 -19.42 20.70
N GLN A 240 13.13 -19.60 19.76
CA GLN A 240 12.81 -19.62 18.32
C GLN A 240 11.67 -20.61 18.00
N ALA A 241 11.67 -21.80 18.59
CA ALA A 241 10.66 -22.83 18.32
C ALA A 241 9.27 -22.47 18.85
N GLU A 242 9.18 -21.74 19.97
CA GLU A 242 7.91 -21.28 20.54
C GLU A 242 7.32 -20.12 19.72
N LYS A 243 8.19 -19.18 19.35
CA LYS A 243 7.81 -18.08 18.46
C LYS A 243 7.32 -18.58 17.10
N GLU A 244 8.02 -19.58 16.55
CA GLU A 244 7.62 -20.19 15.27
C GLU A 244 6.25 -20.86 15.36
N ARG A 245 5.99 -21.66 16.41
CA ARG A 245 4.66 -22.27 16.61
C ARG A 245 3.57 -21.25 16.79
N PHE A 246 3.84 -20.20 17.58
CA PHE A 246 2.93 -19.09 17.74
C PHE A 246 2.65 -18.40 16.41
N TYR A 247 3.71 -18.15 15.61
CA TYR A 247 3.58 -17.52 14.30
C TYR A 247 2.68 -18.33 13.35
N GLN A 248 2.85 -19.65 13.30
CA GLN A 248 1.98 -20.53 12.50
C GLN A 248 0.52 -20.50 12.98
N THR A 249 0.30 -20.43 14.29
CA THR A 249 -1.06 -20.27 14.86
C THR A 249 -1.66 -18.92 14.46
N PHE A 250 -0.91 -17.84 14.60
CA PHE A 250 -1.31 -16.49 14.18
C PHE A 250 -1.69 -16.45 12.69
N LEU A 251 -0.88 -17.05 11.82
CA LEU A 251 -1.16 -17.14 10.39
C LEU A 251 -2.50 -17.83 10.12
N SER A 252 -2.74 -18.98 10.76
CA SER A 252 -3.98 -19.75 10.60
C SER A 252 -5.21 -18.98 11.12
N GLU A 253 -5.11 -18.34 12.29
CA GLU A 253 -6.20 -17.56 12.87
C GLU A 253 -6.46 -16.28 12.05
N SER A 254 -5.42 -15.61 11.59
CA SER A 254 -5.51 -14.44 10.71
C SER A 254 -6.21 -14.81 9.40
N GLN A 255 -5.82 -15.91 8.76
CA GLN A 255 -6.48 -16.38 7.55
C GLN A 255 -7.98 -16.61 7.78
N ALA A 256 -8.34 -17.38 8.83
CA ALA A 256 -9.73 -17.66 9.14
C ALA A 256 -10.55 -16.39 9.46
N CYS A 257 -9.94 -15.40 10.11
CA CYS A 257 -10.55 -14.10 10.38
C CYS A 257 -10.79 -13.34 9.05
N LEU A 258 -9.82 -13.29 8.17
CA LEU A 258 -9.92 -12.58 6.89
C LEU A 258 -10.89 -13.25 5.92
N ASP A 259 -10.94 -14.59 5.87
CA ASP A 259 -11.91 -15.31 5.04
C ASP A 259 -13.35 -14.98 5.49
N ARG A 260 -13.62 -14.87 6.81
CA ARG A 260 -14.92 -14.40 7.33
C ARG A 260 -15.20 -12.93 7.01
N LEU A 261 -14.20 -12.05 7.09
CA LEU A 261 -14.35 -10.63 6.74
C LEU A 261 -14.69 -10.43 5.26
N ILE A 262 -14.02 -11.17 4.38
CA ILE A 262 -14.27 -11.15 2.93
C ILE A 262 -15.71 -11.62 2.64
N GLU A 263 -16.14 -12.69 3.29
CA GLU A 263 -17.51 -13.20 3.12
C GLU A 263 -18.55 -12.23 3.68
N ALA A 264 -18.29 -11.61 4.84
CA ALA A 264 -19.16 -10.58 5.40
C ALA A 264 -19.32 -9.38 4.45
N CYS A 265 -18.27 -9.02 3.70
CA CYS A 265 -18.37 -8.00 2.65
C CYS A 265 -19.26 -8.44 1.49
N ARG A 266 -19.17 -9.70 1.05
CA ARG A 266 -19.98 -10.25 -0.06
C ARG A 266 -21.45 -10.39 0.31
N GLU A 267 -21.71 -10.76 1.57
CA GLU A 267 -23.06 -10.97 2.09
C GLU A 267 -23.70 -9.70 2.67
N GLU A 268 -23.00 -8.56 2.63
CA GLU A 268 -23.45 -7.30 3.25
C GLU A 268 -23.72 -7.42 4.77
N ASP A 269 -23.04 -8.37 5.45
CA ASP A 269 -23.22 -8.61 6.89
C ASP A 269 -22.36 -7.67 7.72
N VAL A 270 -22.96 -6.54 8.10
CA VAL A 270 -22.36 -5.51 8.96
C VAL A 270 -21.91 -6.07 10.32
N ARG A 271 -22.70 -6.99 10.89
CA ARG A 271 -22.38 -7.56 12.20
C ARG A 271 -21.14 -8.43 12.12
N ALA A 272 -21.11 -9.38 11.16
CA ALA A 272 -19.96 -10.26 10.95
C ALA A 272 -18.70 -9.45 10.59
N PHE A 273 -18.83 -8.39 9.78
CA PHE A 273 -17.72 -7.49 9.47
C PHE A 273 -17.15 -6.83 10.74
N ARG A 274 -17.99 -6.26 11.59
CA ARG A 274 -17.56 -5.60 12.84
C ARG A 274 -16.91 -6.60 13.81
N GLU A 275 -17.46 -7.80 13.96
CA GLU A 275 -16.87 -8.87 14.75
C GLU A 275 -15.49 -9.26 14.20
N GLY A 276 -15.34 -9.34 12.87
CA GLY A 276 -14.06 -9.62 12.21
C GLY A 276 -12.99 -8.53 12.42
N ILE A 277 -13.36 -7.25 12.35
CA ILE A 277 -12.42 -6.14 12.66
C ILE A 277 -11.95 -6.19 14.12
N THR A 278 -12.87 -6.46 15.04
CA THR A 278 -12.54 -6.61 16.47
C THR A 278 -11.60 -7.80 16.70
N GLU A 279 -11.86 -8.92 16.05
CA GLU A 279 -11.01 -10.11 16.13
C GLU A 279 -9.63 -9.86 15.50
N ASN A 280 -9.56 -9.20 14.34
CA ASN A 280 -8.28 -8.85 13.73
C ASN A 280 -7.43 -7.96 14.65
N ARG A 281 -8.04 -6.95 15.31
CA ARG A 281 -7.34 -6.14 16.30
C ARG A 281 -6.79 -6.99 17.45
N ARG A 282 -7.61 -7.90 18.00
CA ARG A 282 -7.20 -8.82 19.08
C ARG A 282 -6.00 -9.68 18.65
N LEU A 283 -6.03 -10.22 17.43
CA LEU A 283 -4.93 -11.01 16.87
C LEU A 283 -3.65 -10.19 16.77
N LEU A 284 -3.73 -8.94 16.31
CA LEU A 284 -2.59 -8.02 16.23
C LEU A 284 -2.01 -7.67 17.60
N GLN A 285 -2.86 -7.44 18.61
CA GLN A 285 -2.42 -7.18 19.99
C GLN A 285 -1.69 -8.39 20.59
N THR A 286 -2.24 -9.59 20.38
CA THR A 286 -1.61 -10.85 20.81
C THR A 286 -0.29 -11.07 20.10
N PHE A 287 -0.26 -10.84 18.78
CA PHE A 287 0.95 -10.93 17.96
C PHE A 287 2.04 -9.95 18.45
N ALA A 288 1.67 -8.70 18.68
CA ALA A 288 2.58 -7.67 19.20
C ALA A 288 3.22 -8.09 20.53
N SER A 289 2.40 -8.60 21.47
CA SER A 289 2.87 -9.09 22.77
C SER A 289 3.84 -10.24 22.65
N GLN A 290 3.54 -11.25 21.83
CA GLN A 290 4.38 -12.45 21.68
C GLN A 290 5.67 -12.19 20.89
N MET A 291 5.62 -11.25 19.95
CA MET A 291 6.78 -10.89 19.13
C MET A 291 7.59 -9.73 19.71
N ASN A 292 7.15 -9.16 20.83
CA ASN A 292 7.75 -7.98 21.46
C ASN A 292 7.80 -6.77 20.53
N LEU A 293 6.68 -6.49 19.87
CA LEU A 293 6.49 -5.36 18.96
C LEU A 293 5.54 -4.33 19.56
N VAL A 294 5.62 -3.09 19.12
CA VAL A 294 4.67 -2.03 19.46
C VAL A 294 3.82 -1.74 18.22
N ILE A 295 2.71 -2.46 18.06
CA ILE A 295 1.75 -2.24 16.97
C ILE A 295 0.76 -1.13 17.36
N GLU A 296 0.10 -1.29 18.52
CA GLU A 296 -0.86 -0.31 19.03
C GLU A 296 -0.16 0.58 20.06
N THR A 297 0.19 1.81 19.65
CA THR A 297 0.76 2.83 20.53
C THR A 297 -0.31 3.35 21.50
N PRO A 298 0.04 4.09 22.60
CA PRO A 298 -0.95 4.70 23.47
C PRO A 298 -1.96 5.60 22.74
N ALA A 299 -1.52 6.31 21.68
CA ALA A 299 -2.42 7.12 20.86
C ALA A 299 -3.39 6.28 20.04
N LEU A 300 -2.91 5.19 19.40
CA LEU A 300 -3.76 4.24 18.67
C LEU A 300 -4.72 3.50 19.63
N ALA A 301 -4.25 3.10 20.81
CA ALA A 301 -5.12 2.51 21.84
C ALA A 301 -6.24 3.47 22.26
N LYS A 302 -5.90 4.76 22.45
CA LYS A 302 -6.88 5.80 22.75
C LYS A 302 -7.88 6.01 21.63
N LEU A 303 -7.41 6.01 20.36
CA LEU A 303 -8.26 6.06 19.17
C LEU A 303 -9.32 4.95 19.18
N CYS A 304 -8.88 3.71 19.40
CA CYS A 304 -9.77 2.55 19.46
C CYS A 304 -10.73 2.60 20.66
N GLN A 305 -10.23 2.98 21.85
CA GLN A 305 -11.06 3.13 23.05
C GLN A 305 -12.21 4.12 22.84
N VAL A 306 -11.91 5.27 22.24
CA VAL A 306 -12.94 6.30 21.94
C VAL A 306 -14.03 5.74 21.02
N ALA A 307 -13.65 4.97 20.02
CA ALA A 307 -14.59 4.32 19.09
C ALA A 307 -15.47 3.30 19.83
N GLU A 308 -14.89 2.45 20.67
CA GLU A 308 -15.60 1.44 21.48
C GLU A 308 -16.60 2.07 22.47
N GLU A 309 -16.25 3.21 23.10
CA GLU A 309 -17.17 3.96 23.99
C GLU A 309 -18.45 4.43 23.29
N VAL A 310 -18.41 4.58 21.98
CA VAL A 310 -19.57 4.98 21.16
C VAL A 310 -20.27 3.77 20.54
N GLY A 311 -19.71 2.57 20.71
CA GLY A 311 -20.24 1.33 20.15
C GLY A 311 -19.71 1.01 18.76
N ALA A 312 -18.70 1.73 18.25
CA ALA A 312 -18.04 1.49 16.97
C ALA A 312 -16.88 0.49 17.10
N VAL A 313 -16.30 0.06 15.98
CA VAL A 313 -15.13 -0.83 15.93
C VAL A 313 -13.97 -0.11 15.28
N ALA A 314 -12.78 -0.25 15.86
CA ALA A 314 -11.58 0.44 15.40
C ALA A 314 -10.32 -0.38 15.60
N LYS A 315 -9.27 -0.07 14.83
CA LYS A 315 -7.94 -0.69 14.94
C LYS A 315 -6.86 0.22 14.32
N SER A 316 -5.60 -0.09 14.58
CA SER A 316 -4.48 0.47 13.83
C SER A 316 -4.55 0.04 12.36
N SER A 317 -4.02 0.84 11.44
CA SER A 317 -3.88 0.49 10.03
C SER A 317 -2.40 0.32 9.66
N GLY A 318 -2.08 -0.75 8.93
CA GLY A 318 -0.72 -1.05 8.49
C GLY A 318 0.16 -1.65 9.60
N ALA A 319 1.45 -1.35 9.57
CA ALA A 319 2.41 -1.94 10.51
C ALA A 319 2.21 -1.50 11.97
N GLY A 320 1.40 -0.47 12.22
CA GLY A 320 1.26 0.12 13.54
C GLY A 320 2.51 0.92 13.93
N GLY A 321 2.66 1.17 15.23
CA GLY A 321 3.79 1.98 15.73
C GLY A 321 3.59 3.49 15.58
N GLY A 322 2.49 3.94 15.00
CA GLY A 322 2.13 5.32 14.68
C GLY A 322 1.13 5.39 13.54
N ASP A 323 1.31 6.38 12.67
CA ASP A 323 0.46 6.61 11.49
C ASP A 323 -1.04 6.70 11.80
N CYS A 324 -1.87 6.06 10.99
CA CYS A 324 -3.32 6.12 11.09
C CYS A 324 -3.93 4.91 11.82
N GLY A 325 -5.04 5.17 12.50
CA GLY A 325 -6.04 4.17 12.86
C GLY A 325 -7.31 4.35 12.05
N ILE A 326 -8.07 3.28 11.95
CA ILE A 326 -9.35 3.23 11.22
C ILE A 326 -10.49 2.86 12.17
N CYS A 327 -11.68 3.37 11.86
CA CYS A 327 -12.89 3.08 12.59
C CYS A 327 -14.06 2.90 11.61
N PHE A 328 -14.98 2.00 11.93
CA PHE A 328 -16.19 1.76 11.14
C PHE A 328 -17.43 2.08 11.97
N VAL A 329 -18.27 2.93 11.42
CA VAL A 329 -19.54 3.37 12.01
C VAL A 329 -20.70 3.12 11.06
N THR A 330 -21.92 3.10 11.60
CA THR A 330 -23.15 2.94 10.81
C THR A 330 -24.01 4.20 10.79
N GLU A 331 -23.75 5.15 11.69
CA GLU A 331 -24.51 6.39 11.82
C GLU A 331 -23.60 7.61 11.82
N GLU A 332 -23.97 8.67 11.11
CA GLU A 332 -23.19 9.93 11.09
C GLU A 332 -23.08 10.59 12.48
N LYS A 333 -24.10 10.44 13.34
CA LYS A 333 -24.03 10.92 14.72
C LYS A 333 -22.93 10.23 15.55
N GLU A 334 -22.65 8.94 15.29
CA GLU A 334 -21.53 8.22 15.89
C GLU A 334 -20.21 8.78 15.36
N ALA A 335 -20.13 8.99 14.05
CA ALA A 335 -18.97 9.57 13.39
C ALA A 335 -18.58 10.93 13.98
N ASP A 336 -19.55 11.84 14.13
CA ASP A 336 -19.31 13.17 14.69
C ASP A 336 -18.83 13.13 16.16
N ARG A 337 -19.41 12.24 16.96
CA ARG A 337 -18.96 12.05 18.35
C ARG A 337 -17.54 11.53 18.43
N ILE A 338 -17.19 10.60 17.54
CA ILE A 338 -15.84 10.02 17.48
C ILE A 338 -14.84 11.10 17.05
N ARG A 339 -15.12 11.85 15.98
CA ARG A 339 -14.27 12.95 15.50
C ARG A 339 -14.00 13.97 16.62
N GLN A 340 -15.03 14.42 17.34
CA GLN A 340 -14.88 15.35 18.46
C GLN A 340 -14.03 14.79 19.60
N LYS A 341 -14.26 13.53 20.00
CA LYS A 341 -13.49 12.89 21.05
C LYS A 341 -12.04 12.63 20.65
N TRP A 342 -11.78 12.26 19.38
CA TRP A 342 -10.44 12.13 18.84
C TRP A 342 -9.68 13.45 18.91
N GLN A 343 -10.27 14.54 18.43
CA GLN A 343 -9.67 15.89 18.54
C GLN A 343 -9.33 16.26 19.98
N ALA A 344 -10.25 16.02 20.92
CA ALA A 344 -10.02 16.26 22.33
C ALA A 344 -8.88 15.39 22.92
N ALA A 345 -8.60 14.24 22.32
CA ALA A 345 -7.52 13.34 22.70
C ALA A 345 -6.20 13.58 21.92
N GLY A 346 -6.12 14.63 21.08
CA GLY A 346 -4.94 14.94 20.29
C GLY A 346 -4.76 14.05 19.05
N ILE A 347 -5.81 13.36 18.62
CA ILE A 347 -5.84 12.55 17.39
C ILE A 347 -6.53 13.39 16.32
N LEU A 348 -5.90 13.58 15.17
CA LEU A 348 -6.44 14.35 14.07
C LEU A 348 -7.41 13.49 13.24
N PRO A 349 -8.72 13.77 13.21
CA PRO A 349 -9.62 13.15 12.26
C PRO A 349 -9.27 13.62 10.85
N LEU A 350 -9.11 12.68 9.92
CA LEU A 350 -8.85 12.97 8.51
C LEU A 350 -10.12 12.72 7.70
N ASP A 351 -10.42 13.66 6.82
CA ASP A 351 -11.57 13.55 5.90
C ASP A 351 -11.16 12.78 4.64
N PHE A 352 -10.88 11.49 4.84
CA PHE A 352 -10.47 10.58 3.79
C PHE A 352 -11.59 9.60 3.46
N ALA A 353 -11.85 9.42 2.19
CA ALA A 353 -12.80 8.46 1.66
C ALA A 353 -12.08 7.33 0.88
N ILE A 354 -12.82 6.24 0.63
CA ILE A 354 -12.35 5.20 -0.28
C ILE A 354 -12.33 5.78 -1.69
N ALA A 355 -11.18 5.70 -2.35
CA ALA A 355 -11.03 6.16 -3.72
C ALA A 355 -11.81 5.27 -4.69
N ASP A 356 -12.30 5.88 -5.77
CA ASP A 356 -12.89 5.14 -6.88
C ASP A 356 -11.87 4.20 -7.56
N GLU A 357 -12.36 3.38 -8.49
CA GLU A 357 -11.54 2.52 -9.32
C GLU A 357 -10.54 3.34 -10.16
N VAL A 358 -9.30 2.85 -10.32
CA VAL A 358 -8.17 3.52 -10.99
C VAL A 358 -8.09 3.13 -12.47
#